data_a7c677a29315395b517d5e35e8f328bb
#
_entry.id   a7c677a29315395b517d5e35e8f328bb
#
_cell.length_a   1.000
_cell.length_b   1.000
_cell.length_c   1.000
_cell.angle_alpha   90.00
_cell.angle_beta   90.00
_cell.angle_gamma   90.00
#
_symmetry.space_group_name_H-M   'P 1'
#
loop_
_entity.id
_entity.type
_entity.pdbx_description
1 polymer ?
#
loop_
_entity_poly.entity_id
_entity_poly.type
_entity_poly.pdbx_seq_one_letter_code
_entity_poly.pdbx_strand_id
1 'polypeptide(L)'
;MKDNADINRGRRTLVIASACAGGAATVAATVPFVASMLPSDRAKAMGAPVEADISQLAPGEKMTVEWRGQPVWIVHRTPEMLEGVKKDDSKVADPESKRKQDELTPEYARNEYRSRDPKYLVVVGICTHLGCSPQDRLKAGPEPFASDWEGGFYCPCHGSLFDLAGRVYKNKPAPDNLRVPPYTFLSENKILIGEDKKGA
;
A
#
# COMPACT_ATOMS: atom_id res chain seq x y z
N MET A 1 71.69 -23.44 -12.00
CA MET A 1 70.95 -24.63 -11.60
C MET A 1 69.47 -24.33 -11.70
N LYS A 2 68.77 -24.89 -12.68
CA LYS A 2 67.33 -24.78 -12.80
C LYS A 2 66.72 -26.02 -12.18
N ASP A 3 66.16 -25.87 -11.00
CA ASP A 3 65.32 -26.94 -10.43
C ASP A 3 64.03 -27.07 -11.24
N ASN A 4 64.08 -27.95 -12.22
CA ASN A 4 62.86 -28.47 -12.82
C ASN A 4 62.21 -29.39 -11.78
N ALA A 5 61.40 -28.81 -10.93
CA ALA A 5 60.48 -29.61 -10.11
C ALA A 5 59.56 -30.35 -11.05
N ASP A 6 59.77 -31.69 -11.18
CA ASP A 6 58.89 -32.55 -11.96
C ASP A 6 57.44 -32.39 -11.46
N ILE A 7 56.65 -31.68 -12.26
CA ILE A 7 55.25 -31.47 -11.94
C ILE A 7 54.55 -32.84 -11.96
N ASN A 8 54.20 -33.32 -10.78
CA ASN A 8 53.42 -34.57 -10.66
C ASN A 8 52.01 -34.37 -11.18
N ARG A 9 51.84 -34.72 -12.46
CA ARG A 9 50.59 -34.55 -13.19
C ARG A 9 49.40 -35.21 -12.48
N GLY A 10 49.57 -36.38 -11.89
CA GLY A 10 48.53 -37.08 -11.12
C GLY A 10 48.04 -36.26 -9.91
N ARG A 11 48.95 -35.70 -9.11
CA ARG A 11 48.57 -34.82 -7.98
C ARG A 11 47.85 -33.58 -8.47
N ARG A 12 48.30 -32.92 -9.54
CA ARG A 12 47.64 -31.74 -10.10
C ARG A 12 46.25 -32.08 -10.59
N THR A 13 46.03 -33.19 -11.28
CA THR A 13 44.71 -33.61 -11.72
C THR A 13 43.78 -33.89 -10.54
N LEU A 14 44.25 -34.56 -9.50
CA LEU A 14 43.45 -34.79 -8.27
C LEU A 14 43.07 -33.49 -7.57
N VAL A 15 43.99 -32.53 -7.44
CA VAL A 15 43.69 -31.22 -6.85
C VAL A 15 42.64 -30.46 -7.66
N ILE A 16 42.78 -30.44 -9.00
CA ILE A 16 41.80 -29.81 -9.87
C ILE A 16 40.42 -30.50 -9.76
N ALA A 17 40.38 -31.81 -9.82
CA ALA A 17 39.15 -32.57 -9.70
C ALA A 17 38.46 -32.35 -8.34
N SER A 18 39.22 -32.30 -7.24
CA SER A 18 38.71 -32.02 -5.90
C SER A 18 38.17 -30.61 -5.80
N ALA A 19 38.88 -29.63 -6.37
CA ALA A 19 38.44 -28.23 -6.39
C ALA A 19 37.15 -28.07 -7.22
N CYS A 20 37.03 -28.71 -8.38
CA CYS A 20 35.81 -28.70 -9.19
C CYS A 20 34.64 -29.39 -8.45
N ALA A 21 34.88 -30.55 -7.83
CA ALA A 21 33.85 -31.23 -7.05
C ALA A 21 33.39 -30.42 -5.82
N GLY A 22 34.36 -29.83 -5.09
CA GLY A 22 34.05 -28.95 -3.96
C GLY A 22 33.29 -27.69 -4.41
N GLY A 23 33.68 -27.08 -5.50
CA GLY A 23 32.97 -25.95 -6.10
C GLY A 23 31.53 -26.32 -6.50
N ALA A 24 31.34 -27.43 -7.19
CA ALA A 24 30.01 -27.91 -7.55
C ALA A 24 29.13 -28.21 -6.31
N ALA A 25 29.71 -28.86 -5.31
CA ALA A 25 29.00 -29.13 -4.04
C ALA A 25 28.61 -27.83 -3.31
N THR A 26 29.49 -26.83 -3.29
CA THR A 26 29.19 -25.52 -2.71
C THR A 26 28.06 -24.82 -3.43
N VAL A 27 28.08 -24.80 -4.76
CA VAL A 27 26.97 -24.21 -5.55
C VAL A 27 25.67 -24.97 -5.27
N ALA A 28 25.69 -26.30 -5.32
CA ALA A 28 24.51 -27.11 -5.04
C ALA A 28 23.93 -26.87 -3.64
N ALA A 29 24.79 -26.72 -2.64
CA ALA A 29 24.37 -26.41 -1.28
C ALA A 29 23.84 -24.96 -1.13
N THR A 30 24.35 -24.01 -1.91
CA THR A 30 23.94 -22.60 -1.83
C THR A 30 22.57 -22.35 -2.47
N VAL A 31 22.22 -23.10 -3.54
CA VAL A 31 20.96 -22.92 -4.28
C VAL A 31 19.72 -22.91 -3.38
N PRO A 32 19.47 -23.88 -2.47
CA PRO A 32 18.28 -23.88 -1.63
C PRO A 32 18.23 -22.67 -0.67
N PHE A 33 19.38 -22.18 -0.20
CA PHE A 33 19.41 -20.99 0.64
C PHE A 33 19.02 -19.74 -0.13
N VAL A 34 19.55 -19.56 -1.33
CA VAL A 34 19.15 -18.45 -2.21
C VAL A 34 17.69 -18.58 -2.61
N ALA A 35 17.24 -19.78 -2.96
CA ALA A 35 15.85 -20.03 -3.31
C ALA A 35 14.88 -19.74 -2.15
N SER A 36 15.29 -19.96 -0.89
CA SER A 36 14.47 -19.67 0.29
C SER A 36 14.25 -18.17 0.51
N MET A 37 15.08 -17.30 -0.08
CA MET A 37 14.90 -15.84 -0.04
C MET A 37 13.91 -15.33 -1.09
N LEU A 38 13.53 -16.16 -2.06
CA LEU A 38 12.50 -15.79 -3.04
C LEU A 38 11.11 -15.81 -2.38
N PRO A 39 10.19 -14.93 -2.84
CA PRO A 39 8.83 -14.89 -2.31
C PRO A 39 8.15 -16.25 -2.49
N SER A 40 7.52 -16.75 -1.43
CA SER A 40 6.69 -17.95 -1.48
C SER A 40 5.46 -17.72 -2.37
N ASP A 41 4.82 -18.79 -2.85
CA ASP A 41 3.60 -18.67 -3.66
C ASP A 41 2.47 -17.99 -2.88
N ARG A 42 2.42 -18.17 -1.55
CA ARG A 42 1.52 -17.44 -0.67
C ARG A 42 1.83 -15.93 -0.66
N ALA A 43 3.09 -15.54 -0.58
CA ALA A 43 3.48 -14.12 -0.61
C ALA A 43 3.20 -13.48 -1.98
N LYS A 44 3.38 -14.24 -3.08
CA LYS A 44 3.00 -13.80 -4.43
C LYS A 44 1.49 -13.62 -4.55
N ALA A 45 0.70 -14.58 -4.05
CA ALA A 45 -0.76 -14.51 -4.06
C ALA A 45 -1.29 -13.33 -3.22
N MET A 46 -0.69 -13.04 -2.07
CA MET A 46 -1.03 -11.87 -1.26
C MET A 46 -0.73 -10.54 -1.96
N GLY A 47 0.21 -10.52 -2.90
CA GLY A 47 0.53 -9.36 -3.73
C GLY A 47 -0.35 -9.16 -4.94
N ALA A 48 -1.18 -10.16 -5.28
CA ALA A 48 -2.06 -10.12 -6.44
C ALA A 48 -3.14 -9.02 -6.31
N PRO A 49 -3.61 -8.48 -7.44
CA PRO A 49 -4.76 -7.59 -7.46
C PRO A 49 -6.02 -8.28 -6.93
N VAL A 50 -6.89 -7.50 -6.31
CA VAL A 50 -8.16 -7.99 -5.71
C VAL A 50 -9.33 -7.26 -6.33
N GLU A 51 -10.33 -8.00 -6.81
CA GLU A 51 -11.60 -7.43 -7.27
C GLU A 51 -12.53 -7.18 -6.09
N ALA A 52 -13.10 -5.97 -6.04
CA ALA A 52 -14.14 -5.58 -5.08
C ALA A 52 -15.45 -5.34 -5.83
N ASP A 53 -16.50 -6.03 -5.46
CA ASP A 53 -17.86 -5.78 -5.95
C ASP A 53 -18.50 -4.70 -5.05
N ILE A 54 -18.81 -3.55 -5.62
CA ILE A 54 -19.41 -2.40 -4.93
C ILE A 54 -20.89 -2.25 -5.22
N SER A 55 -21.54 -3.23 -5.86
CA SER A 55 -22.97 -3.17 -6.25
C SER A 55 -23.92 -3.01 -5.05
N GLN A 56 -23.53 -3.51 -3.89
CA GLN A 56 -24.32 -3.44 -2.66
C GLN A 56 -23.86 -2.32 -1.70
N LEU A 57 -22.85 -1.53 -2.08
CA LEU A 57 -22.34 -0.45 -1.25
C LEU A 57 -23.24 0.79 -1.38
N ALA A 58 -24.10 1.00 -0.39
CA ALA A 58 -25.01 2.14 -0.38
C ALA A 58 -24.28 3.48 -0.19
N PRO A 59 -24.84 4.61 -0.67
CA PRO A 59 -24.30 5.93 -0.40
C PRO A 59 -24.16 6.19 1.10
N GLY A 60 -23.01 6.70 1.51
CA GLY A 60 -22.66 6.95 2.92
C GLY A 60 -22.08 5.75 3.65
N GLU A 61 -21.96 4.60 3.00
CA GLU A 61 -21.37 3.39 3.58
C GLU A 61 -19.91 3.17 3.19
N LYS A 62 -19.27 2.32 3.98
CA LYS A 62 -17.89 1.87 3.80
C LYS A 62 -17.84 0.35 3.75
N MET A 63 -17.10 -0.19 2.79
CA MET A 63 -16.67 -1.58 2.79
C MET A 63 -15.16 -1.70 2.97
N THR A 64 -14.70 -2.86 3.42
CA THR A 64 -13.28 -3.16 3.61
C THR A 64 -12.91 -4.39 2.80
N VAL A 65 -11.83 -4.28 2.03
CA VAL A 65 -11.23 -5.36 1.25
C VAL A 65 -9.79 -5.54 1.72
N GLU A 66 -9.32 -6.77 1.81
CA GLU A 66 -7.92 -7.03 2.14
C GLU A 66 -7.07 -7.05 0.85
N TRP A 67 -6.00 -6.26 0.84
CA TRP A 67 -4.99 -6.29 -0.22
C TRP A 67 -3.59 -6.19 0.38
N ARG A 68 -2.71 -7.12 0.03
CA ARG A 68 -1.34 -7.22 0.58
C ARG A 68 -1.31 -7.27 2.12
N GLY A 69 -2.28 -7.95 2.74
CA GLY A 69 -2.40 -8.00 4.19
C GLY A 69 -2.79 -6.68 4.86
N GLN A 70 -3.27 -5.71 4.09
CA GLN A 70 -3.69 -4.39 4.58
C GLN A 70 -5.17 -4.17 4.29
N PRO A 71 -5.92 -3.54 5.21
CA PRO A 71 -7.29 -3.15 4.95
C PRO A 71 -7.32 -2.00 3.95
N VAL A 72 -8.06 -2.17 2.86
CA VAL A 72 -8.39 -1.11 1.91
C VAL A 72 -9.87 -0.77 2.10
N TRP A 73 -10.13 0.48 2.35
CA TRP A 73 -11.48 1.00 2.51
C TRP A 73 -11.99 1.57 1.20
N ILE A 74 -13.22 1.21 0.87
CA ILE A 74 -13.97 1.82 -0.22
C ILE A 74 -15.17 2.49 0.43
N VAL A 75 -15.28 3.81 0.30
CA VAL A 75 -16.38 4.62 0.82
C VAL A 75 -17.18 5.16 -0.34
N HIS A 76 -18.50 4.90 -0.34
CA HIS A 76 -19.42 5.52 -1.30
C HIS A 76 -19.87 6.87 -0.75
N ARG A 77 -19.24 7.94 -1.22
CA ARG A 77 -19.49 9.31 -0.72
C ARG A 77 -20.78 9.88 -1.28
N THR A 78 -21.55 10.52 -0.42
CA THR A 78 -22.73 11.31 -0.81
C THR A 78 -22.33 12.72 -1.28
N PRO A 79 -23.22 13.46 -1.92
CA PRO A 79 -22.96 14.86 -2.26
C PRO A 79 -22.60 15.72 -1.04
N GLU A 80 -23.24 15.49 0.11
CA GLU A 80 -22.96 16.20 1.36
C GLU A 80 -21.53 15.89 1.87
N MET A 81 -21.09 14.65 1.75
CA MET A 81 -19.73 14.25 2.09
C MET A 81 -18.69 14.94 1.18
N LEU A 82 -19.00 15.12 -0.09
CA LEU A 82 -18.11 15.82 -1.02
C LEU A 82 -18.04 17.33 -0.71
N GLU A 83 -19.12 17.95 -0.27
CA GLU A 83 -19.09 19.32 0.23
C GLU A 83 -18.29 19.44 1.53
N GLY A 84 -18.36 18.43 2.42
CA GLY A 84 -17.51 18.34 3.63
C GLY A 84 -16.02 18.37 3.29
N VAL A 85 -15.59 17.61 2.27
CA VAL A 85 -14.19 17.63 1.80
C VAL A 85 -13.75 19.05 1.42
N LYS A 86 -14.58 19.83 0.73
CA LYS A 86 -14.25 21.22 0.36
C LYS A 86 -14.13 22.13 1.57
N LYS A 87 -15.04 22.00 2.55
CA LYS A 87 -15.00 22.81 3.79
C LYS A 87 -13.74 22.54 4.60
N ASP A 88 -13.23 21.32 4.57
CA ASP A 88 -12.03 20.92 5.29
C ASP A 88 -10.71 21.33 4.61
N ASP A 89 -10.74 21.86 3.41
CA ASP A 89 -9.54 22.19 2.63
C ASP A 89 -8.55 23.09 3.39
N SER A 90 -9.05 24.08 4.12
CA SER A 90 -8.22 24.96 4.94
C SER A 90 -7.67 24.29 6.22
N LYS A 91 -8.28 23.19 6.66
CA LYS A 91 -7.94 22.50 7.92
C LYS A 91 -6.89 21.38 7.72
N VAL A 92 -6.75 20.85 6.49
CA VAL A 92 -5.84 19.75 6.19
C VAL A 92 -4.41 20.23 5.92
N ALA A 93 -3.43 19.34 6.18
CA ALA A 93 -2.01 19.69 6.09
C ALA A 93 -1.43 19.60 4.68
N ASP A 94 -2.03 18.78 3.81
CA ASP A 94 -1.60 18.55 2.44
C ASP A 94 -2.81 18.36 1.52
N PRO A 95 -3.55 19.44 1.22
CA PRO A 95 -4.79 19.39 0.43
C PRO A 95 -4.55 18.89 -1.00
N GLU A 96 -3.40 19.21 -1.58
CA GLU A 96 -3.04 18.86 -2.95
C GLU A 96 -2.26 17.55 -3.07
N SER A 97 -2.08 16.81 -1.97
CA SER A 97 -1.31 15.55 -1.91
C SER A 97 0.09 15.65 -2.53
N LYS A 98 0.81 16.73 -2.20
CA LYS A 98 2.17 16.98 -2.71
C LYS A 98 3.26 16.22 -1.96
N ARG A 99 2.96 15.73 -0.74
CA ARG A 99 3.91 14.98 0.06
C ARG A 99 3.97 13.53 -0.41
N LYS A 100 5.18 13.00 -0.60
CA LYS A 100 5.41 11.58 -0.96
C LYS A 100 4.49 11.07 -2.07
N GLN A 101 4.30 11.88 -3.12
CA GLN A 101 3.33 11.62 -4.18
C GLN A 101 3.42 10.21 -4.76
N ASP A 102 4.64 9.76 -5.07
CA ASP A 102 4.86 8.47 -5.73
C ASP A 102 4.56 7.25 -4.82
N GLU A 103 4.61 7.45 -3.49
CA GLU A 103 4.34 6.40 -2.51
C GLU A 103 2.87 6.39 -2.05
N LEU A 104 2.27 7.57 -1.91
CA LEU A 104 0.99 7.73 -1.21
C LEU A 104 -0.18 8.00 -2.13
N THR A 105 0.04 8.60 -3.30
CA THR A 105 -1.07 9.07 -4.14
C THR A 105 -0.73 8.94 -5.62
N PRO A 106 -1.31 7.95 -6.34
CA PRO A 106 -1.16 7.80 -7.77
C PRO A 106 -1.58 9.08 -8.52
N GLU A 107 -1.01 9.33 -9.69
CA GLU A 107 -1.20 10.56 -10.46
C GLU A 107 -2.69 10.89 -10.70
N TYR A 108 -3.49 9.89 -11.07
CA TYR A 108 -4.92 10.06 -11.31
C TYR A 108 -5.74 10.48 -10.07
N ALA A 109 -5.20 10.26 -8.87
CA ALA A 109 -5.83 10.62 -7.60
C ALA A 109 -5.24 11.89 -6.96
N ARG A 110 -4.37 12.63 -7.66
CA ARG A 110 -3.83 13.92 -7.20
C ARG A 110 -4.81 15.06 -7.51
N ASN A 111 -6.01 14.91 -6.98
CA ASN A 111 -7.11 15.88 -7.12
C ASN A 111 -7.75 16.12 -5.75
N GLU A 112 -8.66 17.07 -5.67
CA GLU A 112 -9.36 17.48 -4.45
C GLU A 112 -9.97 16.31 -3.67
N TYR A 113 -10.53 15.33 -4.38
CA TYR A 113 -11.22 14.18 -3.78
C TYR A 113 -10.33 12.95 -3.58
N ARG A 114 -9.09 13.00 -4.04
CA ARG A 114 -8.09 11.91 -4.01
C ARG A 114 -8.62 10.58 -4.55
N SER A 115 -9.32 10.65 -5.67
CA SER A 115 -9.97 9.49 -6.30
C SER A 115 -10.10 9.64 -7.81
N ARG A 116 -10.34 8.53 -8.52
CA ARG A 116 -10.71 8.53 -9.95
C ARG A 116 -12.11 9.06 -10.18
N ASP A 117 -13.05 8.62 -9.35
CA ASP A 117 -14.43 9.08 -9.30
C ASP A 117 -14.69 9.70 -7.92
N PRO A 118 -15.15 10.96 -7.84
CA PRO A 118 -15.47 11.61 -6.58
C PRO A 118 -16.43 10.82 -5.69
N LYS A 119 -17.31 10.01 -6.25
CA LYS A 119 -18.25 9.17 -5.49
C LYS A 119 -17.55 8.11 -4.63
N TYR A 120 -16.38 7.63 -5.04
CA TYR A 120 -15.72 6.52 -4.36
C TYR A 120 -14.34 6.93 -3.86
N LEU A 121 -14.16 6.91 -2.54
CA LEU A 121 -12.85 6.98 -1.92
C LEU A 121 -12.28 5.58 -1.79
N VAL A 122 -11.05 5.36 -2.25
CA VAL A 122 -10.31 4.09 -2.08
C VAL A 122 -9.00 4.39 -1.39
N VAL A 123 -8.85 4.01 -0.11
CA VAL A 123 -7.66 4.28 0.70
C VAL A 123 -7.27 3.09 1.56
N VAL A 124 -5.99 2.98 1.86
CA VAL A 124 -5.50 2.02 2.86
C VAL A 124 -5.88 2.51 4.25
N GLY A 125 -6.60 1.70 5.00
CA GLY A 125 -7.14 2.00 6.33
C GLY A 125 -6.10 1.90 7.44
N ILE A 126 -4.90 2.47 7.22
CA ILE A 126 -3.78 2.46 8.15
C ILE A 126 -3.29 3.88 8.36
N CYS A 127 -3.29 4.31 9.63
CA CYS A 127 -2.81 5.62 10.04
C CYS A 127 -1.32 5.78 9.72
N THR A 128 -0.97 6.89 9.06
CA THR A 128 0.41 7.20 8.65
C THR A 128 1.32 7.59 9.82
N HIS A 129 0.79 7.69 11.05
CA HIS A 129 1.61 7.93 12.24
C HIS A 129 2.41 6.66 12.62
N LEU A 130 1.75 5.63 13.15
CA LEU A 130 2.38 4.40 13.65
C LEU A 130 1.58 3.12 13.29
N GLY A 131 0.77 3.16 12.23
CA GLY A 131 0.14 1.96 11.69
C GLY A 131 -1.16 1.49 12.34
N CYS A 132 -1.76 2.27 13.27
CA CYS A 132 -3.07 1.93 13.82
C CYS A 132 -4.16 2.01 12.73
N SER A 133 -5.26 1.27 12.91
CA SER A 133 -6.44 1.41 12.05
C SER A 133 -7.35 2.52 12.61
N PRO A 134 -7.55 3.65 11.89
CA PRO A 134 -8.51 4.66 12.30
C PRO A 134 -9.94 4.13 12.30
N GLN A 135 -10.79 4.72 13.12
CA GLN A 135 -12.22 4.47 13.15
C GLN A 135 -12.94 5.38 12.17
N ASP A 136 -13.93 4.86 11.50
CA ASP A 136 -14.81 5.67 10.66
C ASP A 136 -15.75 6.52 11.52
N ARG A 137 -15.83 7.80 11.17
CA ARG A 137 -16.75 8.81 11.68
C ARG A 137 -17.28 9.57 10.47
N LEU A 138 -18.03 8.83 9.60
CA LEU A 138 -18.37 9.30 8.26
C LEU A 138 -19.42 10.41 8.24
N LYS A 139 -20.18 10.58 9.34
CA LYS A 139 -21.24 11.58 9.44
C LYS A 139 -20.68 12.92 9.92
N ALA A 140 -21.12 13.99 9.32
CA ALA A 140 -20.86 15.34 9.81
C ALA A 140 -21.65 15.59 11.12
N GLY A 141 -21.08 16.36 12.02
CA GLY A 141 -21.66 16.73 13.30
C GLY A 141 -20.63 16.86 14.41
N PRO A 142 -21.01 17.42 15.58
CA PRO A 142 -20.08 17.58 16.67
C PRO A 142 -19.57 16.25 17.19
N GLU A 143 -18.25 16.13 17.30
CA GLU A 143 -17.55 14.99 17.90
C GLU A 143 -16.69 15.45 19.07
N PRO A 144 -16.38 14.60 20.05
CA PRO A 144 -15.56 15.00 21.21
C PRO A 144 -14.18 15.55 20.85
N PHE A 145 -13.66 15.22 19.66
CA PHE A 145 -12.35 15.63 19.16
C PHE A 145 -12.40 16.79 18.15
N ALA A 146 -13.59 17.16 17.64
CA ALA A 146 -13.82 18.28 16.73
C ALA A 146 -15.29 18.71 16.73
N SER A 147 -15.57 19.92 17.15
CA SER A 147 -16.95 20.46 17.21
C SER A 147 -17.55 20.75 15.81
N ASP A 148 -16.70 20.95 14.81
CA ASP A 148 -17.01 21.26 13.42
C ASP A 148 -16.59 20.12 12.47
N TRP A 149 -16.84 18.90 12.90
CA TRP A 149 -16.49 17.69 12.14
C TRP A 149 -17.37 17.53 10.90
N GLU A 150 -16.77 17.41 9.72
CA GLU A 150 -17.47 17.25 8.44
C GLU A 150 -17.50 15.78 7.95
N GLY A 151 -17.07 14.84 8.77
CA GLY A 151 -16.94 13.42 8.43
C GLY A 151 -15.51 13.02 8.09
N GLY A 152 -15.18 11.74 8.27
CA GLY A 152 -13.86 11.20 7.97
C GLY A 152 -13.45 10.07 8.91
N PHE A 153 -12.17 10.07 9.32
CA PHE A 153 -11.60 8.98 10.11
C PHE A 153 -10.82 9.53 11.32
N TYR A 154 -11.06 8.94 12.48
CA TYR A 154 -10.40 9.25 13.74
C TYR A 154 -9.50 8.11 14.17
N CYS A 155 -8.22 8.38 14.38
CA CYS A 155 -7.28 7.41 14.92
C CYS A 155 -7.23 7.49 16.45
N PRO A 156 -7.76 6.51 17.20
CA PRO A 156 -7.86 6.59 18.66
C PRO A 156 -6.52 6.43 19.37
N CYS A 157 -5.48 5.92 18.68
CA CYS A 157 -4.17 5.72 19.29
C CYS A 157 -3.54 7.04 19.78
N HIS A 158 -3.55 8.07 18.94
CA HIS A 158 -2.91 9.36 19.26
C HIS A 158 -3.70 10.58 18.74
N GLY A 159 -4.97 10.38 18.37
CA GLY A 159 -5.87 11.49 18.00
C GLY A 159 -5.64 12.08 16.61
N SER A 160 -5.00 11.34 15.67
CA SER A 160 -4.92 11.81 14.29
C SER A 160 -6.29 11.80 13.61
N LEU A 161 -6.55 12.84 12.81
CA LEU A 161 -7.80 13.02 12.08
C LEU A 161 -7.53 13.02 10.58
N PHE A 162 -8.42 12.39 9.83
CA PHE A 162 -8.40 12.38 8.38
C PHE A 162 -9.81 12.68 7.87
N ASP A 163 -9.92 13.50 6.84
CA ASP A 163 -11.20 13.85 6.22
C ASP A 163 -11.73 12.73 5.28
N LEU A 164 -12.85 13.00 4.62
CA LEU A 164 -13.48 12.08 3.66
C LEU A 164 -12.76 11.94 2.32
N ALA A 165 -11.61 12.60 2.14
CA ALA A 165 -10.64 12.34 1.07
C ALA A 165 -9.39 11.64 1.60
N GLY A 166 -9.35 11.26 2.89
CA GLY A 166 -8.19 10.67 3.55
C GLY A 166 -7.04 11.65 3.77
N ARG A 167 -7.30 12.96 3.76
CA ARG A 167 -6.30 14.00 3.98
C ARG A 167 -6.14 14.26 5.47
N VAL A 168 -4.90 14.32 5.94
CA VAL A 168 -4.59 14.52 7.35
C VAL A 168 -4.83 15.97 7.77
N TYR A 169 -5.46 16.17 8.91
CA TYR A 169 -5.64 17.49 9.51
C TYR A 169 -4.32 18.09 10.01
N LYS A 170 -4.21 19.42 9.97
CA LYS A 170 -3.09 20.17 10.55
C LYS A 170 -2.94 19.88 12.05
N ASN A 171 -1.72 19.97 12.55
CA ASN A 171 -1.40 19.81 13.97
C ASN A 171 -1.85 18.45 14.57
N LYS A 172 -1.81 17.40 13.79
CA LYS A 172 -2.07 16.03 14.23
C LYS A 172 -0.81 15.18 14.14
N PRO A 173 -0.70 14.08 14.94
CA PRO A 173 0.50 13.23 14.95
C PRO A 173 0.83 12.56 13.62
N ALA A 174 -0.18 12.21 12.80
CA ALA A 174 0.06 11.64 11.48
C ALA A 174 0.69 12.69 10.55
N PRO A 175 1.83 12.37 9.91
CA PRO A 175 2.56 13.32 9.06
C PRO A 175 1.97 13.46 7.66
N ASP A 176 1.30 12.43 7.16
CA ASP A 176 0.90 12.31 5.76
C ASP A 176 -0.56 11.89 5.62
N ASN A 177 -1.13 12.13 4.44
CA ASN A 177 -2.45 11.64 4.05
C ASN A 177 -2.50 10.10 4.02
N LEU A 178 -3.69 9.50 4.17
CA LEU A 178 -3.86 8.05 3.97
C LEU A 178 -3.44 7.66 2.55
N ARG A 179 -2.81 6.49 2.41
CA ARG A 179 -2.34 6.02 1.11
C ARG A 179 -3.52 5.62 0.21
N VAL A 180 -3.51 6.09 -1.03
CA VAL A 180 -4.36 5.59 -2.11
C VAL A 180 -3.62 4.43 -2.78
N PRO A 181 -4.12 3.19 -2.74
CA PRO A 181 -3.52 2.08 -3.47
C PRO A 181 -3.71 2.27 -4.98
N PRO A 182 -2.91 1.67 -5.85
CA PRO A 182 -3.25 1.61 -7.25
C PRO A 182 -4.58 0.86 -7.42
N TYR A 183 -5.51 1.45 -8.20
CA TYR A 183 -6.79 0.81 -8.50
C TYR A 183 -7.37 1.31 -9.82
N THR A 184 -8.28 0.52 -10.39
CA THR A 184 -9.05 0.91 -11.57
C THR A 184 -10.48 0.38 -11.48
N PHE A 185 -11.42 0.99 -12.21
CA PHE A 185 -12.77 0.47 -12.37
C PHE A 185 -12.79 -0.54 -13.52
N LEU A 186 -13.22 -1.78 -13.23
CA LEU A 186 -13.47 -2.79 -14.26
C LEU A 186 -14.83 -2.60 -14.91
N SER A 187 -15.81 -2.12 -14.12
CA SER A 187 -17.17 -1.77 -14.51
C SER A 187 -17.72 -0.75 -13.52
N GLU A 188 -18.98 -0.31 -13.72
CA GLU A 188 -19.68 0.59 -12.79
C GLU A 188 -19.74 0.03 -11.35
N ASN A 189 -19.76 -1.30 -11.19
CA ASN A 189 -19.94 -1.99 -9.91
C ASN A 189 -18.72 -2.78 -9.45
N LYS A 190 -17.57 -2.68 -10.14
CA LYS A 190 -16.39 -3.45 -9.79
C LYS A 190 -15.12 -2.61 -9.83
N ILE A 191 -14.35 -2.67 -8.74
CA ILE A 191 -13.04 -2.04 -8.60
C ILE A 191 -11.97 -3.13 -8.50
N LEU A 192 -10.90 -3.00 -9.30
CA LEU A 192 -9.67 -3.78 -9.17
C LEU A 192 -8.68 -2.99 -8.34
N ILE A 193 -8.26 -3.52 -7.20
CA ILE A 193 -7.27 -2.94 -6.29
C ILE A 193 -5.94 -3.64 -6.50
N GLY A 194 -4.87 -2.89 -6.64
CA GLY A 194 -3.52 -3.42 -6.86
C GLY A 194 -2.96 -3.13 -8.26
N GLU A 195 -3.81 -2.72 -9.19
CA GLU A 195 -3.44 -2.30 -10.53
C GLU A 195 -4.21 -1.04 -10.93
N ASP A 196 -3.54 -0.12 -11.62
CA ASP A 196 -4.13 1.17 -12.02
C ASP A 196 -4.35 1.29 -13.54
N LYS A 197 -3.83 0.33 -14.32
CA LYS A 197 -4.01 0.23 -15.77
C LYS A 197 -4.80 -1.02 -16.10
N LYS A 198 -5.76 -0.90 -17.00
CA LYS A 198 -6.52 -2.03 -17.51
C LYS A 198 -5.60 -2.87 -18.40
N GLY A 199 -5.11 -4.01 -17.88
CA GLY A 199 -4.32 -4.98 -18.65
C GLY A 199 -2.92 -4.45 -19.02
N ALA A 200 -1.98 -4.49 -18.07
CA ALA A 200 -0.55 -4.46 -18.36
C ALA A 200 0.00 -5.88 -18.33
#